data_ff3c620c42b9096948f53f5f156da25b
#
_entry.id   ff3c620c42b9096948f53f5f156da25b
#
_cell.length_a   1.000
_cell.length_b   1.000
_cell.length_c   1.000
_cell.angle_alpha   90.00
_cell.angle_beta   90.00
_cell.angle_gamma   90.00
#
_symmetry.space_group_name_H-M   'P 1'
#
loop_
_entity.id
_entity.type
_entity.pdbx_description
1 polymer ?
#
loop_
_entity_poly.entity_id
_entity_poly.type
_entity_poly.pdbx_seq_one_letter_code
_entity_poly.pdbx_strand_id
1 'polypeptide(L)'
;MLAELSIKNFAIIQALEISFEKGLTVLTGETGAGKSIIIDAIHLLVGGRGSAEFVRHGEEKAEIEGLFQLDDPNHPILLKALEFGIDIEEGMVVLRRDISRTGKSVCRINGKLVTISTLREMGGTLVDIHGQHEHQELMDETRHLPLLDQFGSEEIQASLGEYTEVFRRYEHTWHKLKTLSENDQQTAHRLDLIQFQLDEIQKANLKPHEDEELFEEKRKLGNFERVFESVQSGYNGLNGEQKGLDWVGMTMGYLEDAAALDSAYKEIFESVSNSFYQLEDAARSLRNELDALEYDPGRLNEIEDRLNEINQLKRKYGKTINEIMEYAAKVEEEIETLQNKETHIGELEKELASIKKDLVLEAKQLSELRQKWANKLTKLIHSELKELYMAKTVFEIRFETDLQHFSKNGVDHVEFYISTNPGEPLKPLSKVASGGELSRIMLALKSIFSKHQGVTSIIFDEVDTGVSGRVAQSIAEKIYKVSSGSQVLCISHLPQVAAMADTHLFIAKIIKGGRTKTSVTSLGIEDKIKEIGRMISGAEITDLTKKHAEELLQLAVKTKVN
;
A
#
# COMPACT_ATOMS: atom_id res chain seq x y z
N MET A 1 9.97 4.19 1.55
CA MET A 1 9.82 5.39 0.68
C MET A 1 9.57 4.97 -0.76
N LEU A 2 8.89 5.79 -1.56
CA LEU A 2 8.87 5.64 -3.02
C LEU A 2 10.26 6.01 -3.55
N ALA A 3 10.98 5.03 -4.07
CA ALA A 3 12.34 5.24 -4.58
C ALA A 3 12.34 5.63 -6.06
N GLU A 4 11.51 4.95 -6.87
CA GLU A 4 11.43 5.19 -8.30
C GLU A 4 9.98 5.11 -8.79
N LEU A 5 9.66 5.93 -9.79
CA LEU A 5 8.38 5.95 -10.48
C LEU A 5 8.61 5.95 -11.99
N SER A 6 8.07 4.97 -12.68
CA SER A 6 8.06 4.88 -14.14
C SER A 6 6.63 5.00 -14.66
N ILE A 7 6.41 5.92 -15.58
CA ILE A 7 5.11 6.19 -16.21
C ILE A 7 5.29 6.11 -17.72
N LYS A 8 4.48 5.30 -18.40
CA LYS A 8 4.49 5.18 -19.86
C LYS A 8 3.09 5.29 -20.43
N ASN A 9 2.96 6.09 -21.49
CA ASN A 9 1.72 6.29 -22.26
C ASN A 9 0.51 6.72 -21.40
N PHE A 10 0.74 7.61 -20.45
CA PHE A 10 -0.27 8.07 -19.50
C PHE A 10 -0.59 9.56 -19.73
N ALA A 11 -1.83 9.86 -20.05
CA ALA A 11 -2.30 11.21 -20.38
C ALA A 11 -1.38 11.91 -21.40
N ILE A 12 -0.71 12.99 -21.01
CA ILE A 12 0.26 13.69 -21.86
C ILE A 12 1.68 13.11 -21.77
N ILE A 13 1.92 12.21 -20.83
CA ILE A 13 3.25 11.61 -20.59
C ILE A 13 3.46 10.45 -21.55
N GLN A 14 4.49 10.52 -22.38
CA GLN A 14 4.89 9.41 -23.25
C GLN A 14 5.73 8.39 -22.49
N ALA A 15 6.78 8.84 -21.84
CA ALA A 15 7.63 8.07 -20.95
C ALA A 15 8.29 9.02 -19.98
N LEU A 16 8.29 8.66 -18.69
CA LEU A 16 8.88 9.44 -17.61
C LEU A 16 9.41 8.48 -16.56
N GLU A 17 10.63 8.69 -16.13
CA GLU A 17 11.25 7.98 -15.02
C GLU A 17 11.73 9.02 -14.02
N ILE A 18 11.36 8.86 -12.75
CA ILE A 18 11.70 9.78 -11.66
C ILE A 18 12.25 8.96 -10.52
N SER A 19 13.44 9.33 -10.04
CA SER A 19 13.99 8.82 -8.78
C SER A 19 13.73 9.85 -7.68
N PHE A 20 13.35 9.38 -6.52
CA PHE A 20 13.04 10.21 -5.36
C PHE A 20 14.01 9.92 -4.22
N GLU A 21 14.27 10.92 -3.42
CA GLU A 21 15.10 10.84 -2.23
C GLU A 21 14.25 10.97 -0.95
N LYS A 22 14.85 10.69 0.21
CA LYS A 22 14.21 10.94 1.51
C LYS A 22 14.07 12.45 1.74
N GLY A 23 13.15 12.84 2.62
CA GLY A 23 12.89 14.22 2.95
C GLY A 23 11.81 14.86 2.07
N LEU A 24 11.89 16.17 1.86
CA LEU A 24 10.91 16.96 1.14
C LEU A 24 11.29 17.10 -0.34
N THR A 25 10.56 16.45 -1.21
CA THR A 25 10.61 16.69 -2.67
C THR A 25 9.47 17.62 -3.08
N VAL A 26 9.79 18.76 -3.68
CA VAL A 26 8.80 19.70 -4.20
C VAL A 26 8.81 19.68 -5.72
N LEU A 27 7.61 19.58 -6.30
CA LEU A 27 7.39 19.61 -7.74
C LEU A 27 6.83 20.97 -8.13
N THR A 28 7.56 21.73 -8.94
CA THR A 28 7.12 23.00 -9.52
C THR A 28 7.05 22.93 -11.04
N GLY A 29 6.57 23.97 -11.69
CA GLY A 29 6.48 24.05 -13.14
C GLY A 29 5.22 24.77 -13.59
N GLU A 30 5.03 24.91 -14.89
CA GLU A 30 3.90 25.61 -15.49
C GLU A 30 2.57 24.93 -15.21
N THR A 31 1.48 25.74 -15.17
CA THR A 31 0.12 25.21 -15.04
C THR A 31 -0.19 24.28 -16.21
N GLY A 32 -0.70 23.08 -15.91
CA GLY A 32 -0.97 22.06 -16.93
C GLY A 32 0.27 21.34 -17.50
N ALA A 33 1.47 21.54 -16.93
CA ALA A 33 2.68 20.82 -17.37
C ALA A 33 2.69 19.32 -17.03
N GLY A 34 1.72 18.85 -16.27
CA GLY A 34 1.63 17.44 -15.89
C GLY A 34 1.94 17.16 -14.41
N LYS A 35 2.00 18.19 -13.57
CA LYS A 35 2.21 18.04 -12.11
C LYS A 35 1.17 17.10 -11.48
N SER A 36 -0.11 17.45 -11.59
CA SER A 36 -1.21 16.63 -11.06
C SER A 36 -1.29 15.26 -11.72
N ILE A 37 -0.89 15.15 -13.01
CA ILE A 37 -0.84 13.86 -13.73
C ILE A 37 0.14 12.87 -13.08
N ILE A 38 1.25 13.35 -12.50
CA ILE A 38 2.18 12.48 -11.75
C ILE A 38 1.50 11.96 -10.48
N ILE A 39 0.75 12.81 -9.77
CA ILE A 39 -0.02 12.36 -8.59
C ILE A 39 -1.15 11.42 -8.98
N ASP A 40 -1.87 11.71 -10.07
CA ASP A 40 -2.88 10.81 -10.61
C ASP A 40 -2.29 9.43 -10.92
N ALA A 41 -1.07 9.38 -11.48
CA ALA A 41 -0.37 8.14 -11.72
C ALA A 41 -0.04 7.39 -10.40
N ILE A 42 0.45 8.10 -9.37
CA ILE A 42 0.72 7.49 -8.06
C ILE A 42 -0.59 7.04 -7.40
N HIS A 43 -1.65 7.85 -7.46
CA HIS A 43 -2.98 7.48 -6.96
C HIS A 43 -3.50 6.20 -7.62
N LEU A 44 -3.36 6.09 -8.93
CA LEU A 44 -3.71 4.87 -9.65
C LEU A 44 -2.84 3.69 -9.26
N LEU A 45 -1.55 3.91 -9.06
CA LEU A 45 -0.58 2.88 -8.66
C LEU A 45 -0.93 2.26 -7.32
N VAL A 46 -1.42 3.06 -6.36
CA VAL A 46 -1.84 2.59 -5.03
C VAL A 46 -3.30 2.12 -4.96
N GLY A 47 -3.97 1.92 -6.09
CA GLY A 47 -5.30 1.30 -6.14
C GLY A 47 -6.46 2.26 -6.34
N GLY A 48 -6.21 3.51 -6.74
CA GLY A 48 -7.24 4.47 -7.15
C GLY A 48 -8.07 4.00 -8.35
N ARG A 49 -9.18 4.66 -8.65
CA ARG A 49 -10.04 4.31 -9.79
C ARG A 49 -9.35 4.65 -11.12
N GLY A 50 -9.19 3.65 -11.99
CA GLY A 50 -8.68 3.83 -13.34
C GLY A 50 -9.79 4.10 -14.35
N SER A 51 -9.50 4.96 -15.33
CA SER A 51 -10.34 5.23 -16.50
C SER A 51 -9.54 5.04 -17.78
N ALA A 52 -10.21 4.66 -18.87
CA ALA A 52 -9.61 4.61 -20.21
C ALA A 52 -9.07 5.99 -20.68
N GLU A 53 -9.59 7.07 -20.11
CA GLU A 53 -9.17 8.45 -20.40
C GLU A 53 -7.72 8.73 -20.01
N PHE A 54 -7.17 7.97 -19.07
CA PHE A 54 -5.77 8.07 -18.68
C PHE A 54 -4.80 7.49 -19.72
N VAL A 55 -5.29 6.67 -20.66
CA VAL A 55 -4.45 6.14 -21.71
C VAL A 55 -4.17 7.22 -22.74
N ARG A 56 -2.89 7.45 -23.06
CA ARG A 56 -2.45 8.46 -24.03
C ARG A 56 -3.12 8.21 -25.37
N HIS A 57 -3.62 9.28 -25.97
CA HIS A 57 -4.29 9.21 -27.28
C HIS A 57 -3.40 8.56 -28.34
N GLY A 58 -3.89 7.50 -28.96
CA GLY A 58 -3.18 6.72 -29.99
C GLY A 58 -2.40 5.51 -29.43
N GLU A 59 -2.40 5.31 -28.11
CA GLU A 59 -1.71 4.18 -27.47
C GLU A 59 -2.71 3.10 -27.03
N GLU A 60 -2.26 1.86 -26.93
CA GLU A 60 -3.10 0.70 -26.56
C GLU A 60 -3.26 0.59 -25.03
N LYS A 61 -2.23 1.01 -24.27
CA LYS A 61 -2.21 0.92 -22.81
C LYS A 61 -1.33 2.00 -22.19
N ALA A 62 -1.67 2.37 -20.97
CA ALA A 62 -0.81 3.10 -20.04
C ALA A 62 -0.19 2.13 -19.04
N GLU A 63 1.08 2.34 -18.69
CA GLU A 63 1.82 1.55 -17.71
C GLU A 63 2.36 2.47 -16.61
N ILE A 64 2.13 2.09 -15.37
CA ILE A 64 2.64 2.80 -14.19
C ILE A 64 3.31 1.77 -13.31
N GLU A 65 4.54 2.05 -12.89
CA GLU A 65 5.33 1.19 -12.00
C GLU A 65 6.04 2.04 -10.96
N GLY A 66 6.02 1.61 -9.72
CA GLY A 66 6.71 2.27 -8.61
C GLY A 66 7.43 1.26 -7.75
N LEU A 67 8.69 1.58 -7.46
CA LEU A 67 9.53 0.86 -6.51
C LEU A 67 9.46 1.55 -5.15
N PHE A 68 9.05 0.81 -4.14
CA PHE A 68 9.06 1.25 -2.75
C PHE A 68 10.12 0.51 -1.97
N GLN A 69 10.84 1.24 -1.13
CA GLN A 69 11.81 0.70 -0.19
C GLN A 69 11.35 0.92 1.24
N LEU A 70 11.27 -0.16 2.01
CA LEU A 70 10.88 -0.16 3.41
C LEU A 70 12.13 -0.10 4.28
N ASP A 71 12.15 0.83 5.22
CA ASP A 71 13.24 0.93 6.22
C ASP A 71 12.85 0.24 7.54
N ASP A 72 11.54 0.10 7.80
CA ASP A 72 11.00 -0.49 9.03
C ASP A 72 10.73 -1.99 8.83
N PRO A 73 11.41 -2.88 9.58
CA PRO A 73 11.17 -4.32 9.52
C PRO A 73 9.78 -4.74 10.07
N ASN A 74 9.08 -3.85 10.77
CA ASN A 74 7.73 -4.10 11.28
C ASN A 74 6.64 -3.34 10.49
N HIS A 75 6.95 -2.90 9.28
CA HIS A 75 6.00 -2.14 8.46
C HIS A 75 4.69 -2.89 8.24
N PRO A 76 3.50 -2.23 8.37
CA PRO A 76 2.19 -2.89 8.26
C PRO A 76 1.95 -3.68 6.96
N ILE A 77 2.63 -3.30 5.87
CA ILE A 77 2.54 -4.00 4.58
C ILE A 77 3.03 -5.45 4.67
N LEU A 78 4.00 -5.75 5.57
CA LEU A 78 4.57 -7.10 5.68
C LEU A 78 3.53 -8.10 6.18
N LEU A 79 2.69 -7.71 7.15
CA LEU A 79 1.59 -8.53 7.63
C LEU A 79 0.56 -8.76 6.52
N LYS A 80 0.21 -7.70 5.77
CA LYS A 80 -0.73 -7.82 4.64
C LYS A 80 -0.14 -8.66 3.50
N ALA A 81 1.15 -8.53 3.24
CA ALA A 81 1.82 -9.32 2.22
C ALA A 81 1.73 -10.82 2.53
N LEU A 82 1.94 -11.20 3.80
CA LEU A 82 1.75 -12.58 4.26
C LEU A 82 0.29 -13.05 4.05
N GLU A 83 -0.68 -12.22 4.41
CA GLU A 83 -2.12 -12.51 4.24
C GLU A 83 -2.48 -12.80 2.76
N PHE A 84 -1.88 -12.03 1.82
CA PHE A 84 -2.12 -12.18 0.38
C PHE A 84 -1.11 -13.11 -0.32
N GLY A 85 -0.22 -13.73 0.44
CA GLY A 85 0.82 -14.62 -0.09
C GLY A 85 1.79 -13.92 -1.05
N ILE A 86 2.15 -12.66 -0.78
CA ILE A 86 3.07 -11.86 -1.60
C ILE A 86 4.41 -11.80 -0.89
N ASP A 87 5.47 -12.23 -1.58
CA ASP A 87 6.81 -12.18 -1.04
C ASP A 87 7.39 -10.76 -1.15
N ILE A 88 7.97 -10.27 -0.05
CA ILE A 88 8.73 -9.02 0.00
C ILE A 88 10.14 -9.35 0.41
N GLU A 89 11.09 -9.22 -0.51
CA GLU A 89 12.50 -9.50 -0.30
C GLU A 89 13.25 -8.17 -0.11
N GLU A 90 14.20 -8.14 0.83
CA GLU A 90 15.07 -6.98 1.11
C GLU A 90 14.30 -5.66 1.35
N GLY A 91 13.03 -5.73 1.79
CA GLY A 91 12.20 -4.55 1.99
C GLY A 91 11.78 -3.84 0.70
N MET A 92 11.92 -4.48 -0.46
CA MET A 92 11.52 -3.90 -1.75
C MET A 92 10.11 -4.33 -2.16
N VAL A 93 9.28 -3.35 -2.52
CA VAL A 93 7.93 -3.57 -3.02
C VAL A 93 7.76 -2.85 -4.36
N VAL A 94 7.51 -3.63 -5.40
CA VAL A 94 7.20 -3.10 -6.73
C VAL A 94 5.71 -3.19 -6.97
N LEU A 95 5.05 -2.03 -7.07
CA LEU A 95 3.68 -1.94 -7.54
C LEU A 95 3.67 -1.66 -9.03
N ARG A 96 2.83 -2.35 -9.78
CA ARG A 96 2.64 -2.09 -11.19
C ARG A 96 1.17 -2.13 -11.56
N ARG A 97 0.78 -1.18 -12.41
CA ARG A 97 -0.57 -1.11 -12.96
C ARG A 97 -0.55 -0.80 -14.44
N ASP A 98 -1.18 -1.65 -15.22
CA ASP A 98 -1.40 -1.48 -16.65
C ASP A 98 -2.89 -1.18 -16.88
N ILE A 99 -3.21 -0.10 -17.61
CA ILE A 99 -4.58 0.29 -17.96
C ILE A 99 -4.71 0.27 -19.48
N SER A 100 -5.62 -0.55 -20.00
CA SER A 100 -5.85 -0.62 -21.43
C SER A 100 -6.83 0.45 -21.92
N ARG A 101 -6.80 0.74 -23.21
CA ARG A 101 -7.75 1.64 -23.89
C ARG A 101 -9.21 1.19 -23.74
N THR A 102 -9.46 -0.08 -23.44
CA THR A 102 -10.80 -0.63 -23.17
C THR A 102 -11.24 -0.48 -21.71
N GLY A 103 -10.42 0.16 -20.85
CA GLY A 103 -10.70 0.34 -19.43
C GLY A 103 -10.34 -0.86 -18.56
N LYS A 104 -9.82 -1.97 -19.13
CA LYS A 104 -9.32 -3.09 -18.33
C LYS A 104 -8.04 -2.67 -17.58
N SER A 105 -8.00 -2.99 -16.30
CA SER A 105 -6.86 -2.71 -15.43
C SER A 105 -6.24 -4.02 -14.94
N VAL A 106 -4.91 -4.14 -15.06
CA VAL A 106 -4.12 -5.27 -14.56
C VAL A 106 -3.19 -4.74 -13.48
N CYS A 107 -3.26 -5.33 -12.30
CA CYS A 107 -2.47 -4.94 -11.14
C CYS A 107 -1.48 -6.04 -10.78
N ARG A 108 -0.25 -5.65 -10.44
CA ARG A 108 0.79 -6.57 -9.96
C ARG A 108 1.50 -5.99 -8.75
N ILE A 109 1.89 -6.87 -7.83
CA ILE A 109 2.78 -6.56 -6.70
C ILE A 109 3.90 -7.59 -6.75
N ASN A 110 5.14 -7.13 -6.83
CA ASN A 110 6.33 -7.98 -7.01
C ASN A 110 6.17 -9.02 -8.12
N GLY A 111 5.57 -8.59 -9.26
CA GLY A 111 5.31 -9.44 -10.42
C GLY A 111 4.04 -10.30 -10.30
N LYS A 112 3.50 -10.55 -9.09
CA LYS A 112 2.29 -11.36 -8.87
C LYS A 112 1.03 -10.57 -9.25
N LEU A 113 0.12 -11.20 -9.99
CA LEU A 113 -1.19 -10.63 -10.31
C LEU A 113 -2.04 -10.52 -9.05
N VAL A 114 -2.63 -9.35 -8.85
CA VAL A 114 -3.49 -9.06 -7.69
C VAL A 114 -4.79 -8.37 -8.12
N THR A 115 -5.79 -8.39 -7.24
CA THR A 115 -7.01 -7.60 -7.43
C THR A 115 -6.74 -6.12 -7.14
N ILE A 116 -7.62 -5.24 -7.63
CA ILE A 116 -7.53 -3.81 -7.30
C ILE A 116 -7.78 -3.54 -5.80
N SER A 117 -8.57 -4.39 -5.14
CA SER A 117 -8.79 -4.32 -3.69
C SER A 117 -7.50 -4.61 -2.93
N THR A 118 -6.82 -5.71 -3.26
CA THR A 118 -5.51 -6.06 -2.68
C THR A 118 -4.47 -4.97 -2.93
N LEU A 119 -4.43 -4.43 -4.17
CA LEU A 119 -3.52 -3.33 -4.50
C LEU A 119 -3.81 -2.10 -3.64
N ARG A 120 -5.09 -1.76 -3.42
CA ARG A 120 -5.50 -0.62 -2.59
C ARG A 120 -5.16 -0.83 -1.11
N GLU A 121 -5.40 -2.00 -0.58
CA GLU A 121 -5.10 -2.32 0.81
C GLU A 121 -3.60 -2.27 1.10
N MET A 122 -2.78 -2.77 0.20
CA MET A 122 -1.32 -2.73 0.33
C MET A 122 -0.78 -1.33 0.01
N GLY A 123 -1.25 -0.71 -1.08
CA GLY A 123 -0.82 0.63 -1.50
C GLY A 123 -1.14 1.71 -0.46
N GLY A 124 -2.28 1.61 0.22
CA GLY A 124 -2.67 2.51 1.30
C GLY A 124 -1.76 2.47 2.53
N THR A 125 -0.97 1.40 2.72
CA THR A 125 0.08 1.37 3.75
C THR A 125 1.39 2.01 3.31
N LEU A 126 1.58 2.19 2.00
CA LEU A 126 2.80 2.77 1.43
C LEU A 126 2.69 4.27 1.21
N VAL A 127 1.57 4.73 0.68
CA VAL A 127 1.38 6.12 0.27
C VAL A 127 0.08 6.66 0.83
N ASP A 128 0.17 7.83 1.46
CA ASP A 128 -0.97 8.65 1.86
C ASP A 128 -1.01 9.89 0.96
N ILE A 129 -2.07 10.07 0.17
CA ILE A 129 -2.20 11.15 -0.80
C ILE A 129 -3.19 12.19 -0.25
N HIS A 130 -2.83 13.46 -0.34
CA HIS A 130 -3.66 14.60 0.09
C HIS A 130 -3.86 15.57 -1.07
N GLY A 131 -5.01 15.51 -1.69
CA GLY A 131 -5.41 16.39 -2.79
C GLY A 131 -6.90 16.75 -2.72
N GLN A 132 -7.36 17.57 -3.66
CA GLN A 132 -8.74 18.08 -3.69
C GLN A 132 -9.82 16.97 -3.68
N HIS A 133 -9.49 15.75 -4.08
CA HIS A 133 -10.44 14.63 -4.18
C HIS A 133 -10.34 13.62 -3.03
N GLU A 134 -9.36 13.74 -2.12
CA GLU A 134 -9.10 12.74 -1.07
C GLU A 134 -9.28 13.24 0.37
N HIS A 135 -9.87 14.39 0.57
CA HIS A 135 -10.30 14.82 1.92
C HIS A 135 -11.31 13.85 2.57
N GLN A 136 -11.74 12.81 1.81
CA GLN A 136 -12.82 11.92 2.20
C GLN A 136 -12.52 11.08 3.45
N GLU A 137 -11.28 10.63 3.69
CA GLU A 137 -11.00 9.79 4.86
C GLU A 137 -11.15 10.52 6.20
N LEU A 138 -10.61 11.73 6.31
CA LEU A 138 -10.78 12.55 7.53
C LEU A 138 -12.16 13.17 7.66
N MET A 139 -12.90 13.28 6.54
CA MET A 139 -14.29 13.72 6.49
C MET A 139 -15.26 12.58 6.77
N ASP A 140 -14.82 11.32 6.68
CA ASP A 140 -15.64 10.16 6.96
C ASP A 140 -15.71 9.93 8.48
N GLU A 141 -16.88 10.18 9.06
CA GLU A 141 -17.15 10.00 10.48
C GLU A 141 -16.84 8.58 10.97
N THR A 142 -16.97 7.57 10.10
CA THR A 142 -16.66 6.17 10.44
C THR A 142 -15.18 5.93 10.70
N ARG A 143 -14.31 6.85 10.26
CA ARG A 143 -12.85 6.81 10.44
C ARG A 143 -12.37 7.53 11.70
N HIS A 144 -13.19 8.37 12.32
CA HIS A 144 -12.76 9.19 13.46
C HIS A 144 -12.37 8.35 14.68
N LEU A 145 -13.15 7.29 15.00
CA LEU A 145 -12.80 6.37 16.08
C LEU A 145 -11.51 5.58 15.80
N PRO A 146 -11.33 4.94 14.63
CA PRO A 146 -10.05 4.31 14.28
C PRO A 146 -8.84 5.24 14.34
N LEU A 147 -8.98 6.50 13.93
CA LEU A 147 -7.90 7.50 14.00
C LEU A 147 -7.54 7.85 15.45
N LEU A 148 -8.55 7.99 16.32
CA LEU A 148 -8.33 8.21 17.74
C LEU A 148 -7.63 7.01 18.39
N ASP A 149 -8.09 5.80 18.08
CA ASP A 149 -7.51 4.56 18.60
C ASP A 149 -6.04 4.40 18.15
N GLN A 150 -5.74 4.76 16.91
CA GLN A 150 -4.39 4.75 16.37
C GLN A 150 -3.49 5.79 17.03
N PHE A 151 -4.02 6.99 17.34
CA PHE A 151 -3.29 8.04 18.04
C PHE A 151 -2.97 7.64 19.49
N GLY A 152 -3.88 6.93 20.16
CA GLY A 152 -3.68 6.41 21.53
C GLY A 152 -2.77 5.17 21.60
N SER A 153 -2.38 4.64 20.41
CA SER A 153 -1.42 3.54 20.16
C SER A 153 -1.54 2.35 21.15
N GLU A 154 -0.46 1.96 21.81
CA GLU A 154 -0.38 0.75 22.64
C GLU A 154 -1.40 0.70 23.78
N GLU A 155 -1.66 1.85 24.47
CA GLU A 155 -2.60 1.86 25.60
C GLU A 155 -4.03 1.52 25.15
N ILE A 156 -4.52 2.14 24.07
CA ILE A 156 -5.88 1.87 23.56
C ILE A 156 -5.94 0.49 22.93
N GLN A 157 -4.91 0.07 22.18
CA GLN A 157 -4.88 -1.24 21.54
C GLN A 157 -4.89 -2.39 22.56
N ALA A 158 -4.18 -2.25 23.67
CA ALA A 158 -4.20 -3.21 24.77
C ALA A 158 -5.61 -3.34 25.37
N SER A 159 -6.22 -2.21 25.76
CA SER A 159 -7.58 -2.18 26.31
C SER A 159 -8.65 -2.64 25.32
N LEU A 160 -8.50 -2.29 24.02
CA LEU A 160 -9.37 -2.79 22.97
C LEU A 160 -9.21 -4.30 22.78
N GLY A 161 -8.00 -4.84 22.94
CA GLY A 161 -7.73 -6.28 22.92
C GLY A 161 -8.48 -7.01 24.04
N GLU A 162 -8.38 -6.52 25.28
CA GLU A 162 -9.10 -7.05 26.44
C GLU A 162 -10.62 -6.99 26.25
N TYR A 163 -11.13 -5.84 25.81
CA TYR A 163 -12.55 -5.68 25.46
C TYR A 163 -12.99 -6.65 24.37
N THR A 164 -12.19 -6.78 23.29
CA THR A 164 -12.54 -7.63 22.14
C THR A 164 -12.59 -9.11 22.52
N GLU A 165 -11.74 -9.54 23.46
CA GLU A 165 -11.77 -10.91 23.97
C GLU A 165 -13.08 -11.18 24.73
N VAL A 166 -13.46 -10.27 25.65
CA VAL A 166 -14.72 -10.38 26.37
C VAL A 166 -15.93 -10.25 25.45
N PHE A 167 -15.87 -9.34 24.45
CA PHE A 167 -16.93 -9.17 23.45
C PHE A 167 -17.11 -10.43 22.60
N ARG A 168 -16.03 -11.07 22.21
CA ARG A 168 -16.07 -12.32 21.43
C ARG A 168 -16.74 -13.45 22.22
N ARG A 169 -16.44 -13.53 23.53
CA ARG A 169 -17.13 -14.47 24.44
C ARG A 169 -18.61 -14.14 24.58
N TYR A 170 -18.96 -12.85 24.75
CA TYR A 170 -20.33 -12.37 24.81
C TYR A 170 -21.12 -12.74 23.53
N GLU A 171 -20.56 -12.41 22.38
CA GLU A 171 -21.17 -12.68 21.08
C GLU A 171 -21.37 -14.18 20.85
N HIS A 172 -20.36 -14.97 21.19
CA HIS A 172 -20.45 -16.44 21.09
C HIS A 172 -21.55 -17.02 21.99
N THR A 173 -21.57 -16.65 23.26
CA THR A 173 -22.58 -17.11 24.22
C THR A 173 -23.99 -16.61 23.83
N TRP A 174 -24.08 -15.37 23.36
CA TRP A 174 -25.34 -14.81 22.88
C TRP A 174 -25.90 -15.56 21.64
N HIS A 175 -25.04 -15.87 20.68
CA HIS A 175 -25.41 -16.65 19.50
C HIS A 175 -25.82 -18.07 19.86
N LYS A 176 -25.12 -18.74 20.80
CA LYS A 176 -25.54 -20.06 21.32
C LYS A 176 -26.93 -19.99 21.92
N LEU A 177 -27.14 -19.02 22.81
CA LEU A 177 -28.44 -18.84 23.46
C LEU A 177 -29.56 -18.58 22.45
N LYS A 178 -29.31 -17.68 21.49
CA LYS A 178 -30.27 -17.36 20.43
C LYS A 178 -30.61 -18.57 19.58
N THR A 179 -29.62 -19.35 19.16
CA THR A 179 -29.81 -20.56 18.35
C THR A 179 -30.63 -21.64 19.10
N LEU A 180 -30.37 -21.80 20.40
CA LEU A 180 -31.11 -22.74 21.24
C LEU A 180 -32.54 -22.28 21.55
N SER A 181 -32.79 -20.98 21.57
CA SER A 181 -34.12 -20.39 21.84
C SER A 181 -35.02 -20.29 20.59
N GLU A 182 -34.45 -20.46 19.38
CA GLU A 182 -35.20 -20.47 18.13
C GLU A 182 -35.97 -21.79 17.96
N ASN A 183 -37.15 -21.74 17.30
CA ASN A 183 -38.13 -22.85 17.18
C ASN A 183 -37.51 -24.16 16.68
N ASP A 184 -38.07 -25.30 17.11
CA ASP A 184 -37.59 -26.68 16.85
C ASP A 184 -37.30 -27.01 15.37
N GLN A 185 -38.03 -26.42 14.43
CA GLN A 185 -37.79 -26.61 13.00
C GLN A 185 -36.48 -25.98 12.53
N GLN A 186 -36.12 -24.78 13.04
CA GLN A 186 -34.89 -24.12 12.71
C GLN A 186 -33.70 -24.79 13.40
N THR A 187 -33.91 -25.29 14.61
CA THR A 187 -32.89 -26.03 15.38
C THR A 187 -32.52 -27.35 14.69
N ALA A 188 -33.52 -28.11 14.17
CA ALA A 188 -33.25 -29.34 13.41
C ALA A 188 -32.45 -29.05 12.12
N HIS A 189 -32.83 -27.99 11.37
CA HIS A 189 -32.13 -27.58 10.14
C HIS A 189 -30.70 -27.11 10.43
N ARG A 190 -30.51 -26.42 11.54
CA ARG A 190 -29.18 -25.97 11.97
C ARG A 190 -28.32 -27.17 12.36
N LEU A 191 -28.89 -28.13 13.09
CA LEU A 191 -28.18 -29.34 13.50
C LEU A 191 -27.67 -30.13 12.29
N ASP A 192 -28.50 -30.32 11.27
CA ASP A 192 -28.10 -31.01 10.03
C ASP A 192 -26.95 -30.28 9.32
N LEU A 193 -27.03 -28.95 9.24
CA LEU A 193 -26.03 -28.16 8.57
C LEU A 193 -24.66 -28.24 9.26
N ILE A 194 -24.63 -28.05 10.58
CA ILE A 194 -23.35 -28.03 11.33
C ILE A 194 -22.74 -29.43 11.41
N GLN A 195 -23.59 -30.47 11.42
CA GLN A 195 -23.13 -31.86 11.34
C GLN A 195 -22.41 -32.14 10.01
N PHE A 196 -22.95 -31.62 8.91
CA PHE A 196 -22.29 -31.68 7.60
C PHE A 196 -20.96 -30.93 7.57
N GLN A 197 -20.91 -29.72 8.15
CA GLN A 197 -19.67 -28.92 8.20
C GLN A 197 -18.56 -29.60 9.02
N LEU A 198 -18.94 -30.19 10.16
CA LEU A 198 -18.00 -30.95 11.00
C LEU A 198 -17.44 -32.15 10.24
N ASP A 199 -18.30 -32.89 9.57
CA ASP A 199 -17.94 -34.02 8.71
C ASP A 199 -16.94 -33.62 7.59
N GLU A 200 -17.17 -32.46 6.97
CA GLU A 200 -16.28 -31.94 5.90
C GLU A 200 -14.88 -31.62 6.46
N ILE A 201 -14.79 -30.97 7.63
CA ILE A 201 -13.51 -30.63 8.27
C ILE A 201 -12.80 -31.90 8.74
N GLN A 202 -13.52 -32.84 9.35
CA GLN A 202 -12.94 -34.08 9.85
C GLN A 202 -12.40 -34.97 8.71
N LYS A 203 -13.11 -35.04 7.58
CA LYS A 203 -12.67 -35.79 6.39
C LYS A 203 -11.40 -35.21 5.78
N ALA A 204 -11.20 -33.91 5.87
CA ALA A 204 -10.00 -33.28 5.36
C ALA A 204 -8.74 -33.60 6.18
N ASN A 205 -8.88 -34.10 7.39
CA ASN A 205 -7.77 -34.55 8.25
C ASN A 205 -6.60 -33.56 8.30
N LEU A 206 -6.90 -32.29 8.59
CA LEU A 206 -5.93 -31.19 8.65
C LEU A 206 -4.91 -31.41 9.76
N LYS A 207 -3.66 -31.12 9.49
CA LYS A 207 -2.58 -31.13 10.48
C LYS A 207 -2.19 -29.69 10.82
N PRO A 208 -1.87 -29.39 12.10
CA PRO A 208 -1.32 -28.07 12.45
C PRO A 208 -0.10 -27.75 11.61
N HIS A 209 -0.04 -26.52 11.09
CA HIS A 209 1.06 -26.02 10.25
C HIS A 209 1.26 -26.72 8.89
N GLU A 210 0.35 -27.62 8.49
CA GLU A 210 0.45 -28.36 7.22
C GLU A 210 0.57 -27.41 6.00
N ASP A 211 -0.15 -26.32 6.02
CA ASP A 211 -0.12 -25.32 4.96
C ASP A 211 1.21 -24.57 4.87
N GLU A 212 1.83 -24.29 6.00
CA GLU A 212 3.16 -23.65 6.06
C GLU A 212 4.24 -24.58 5.52
N GLU A 213 4.20 -25.86 5.95
CA GLU A 213 5.13 -26.88 5.48
C GLU A 213 5.00 -27.09 3.96
N LEU A 214 3.77 -27.26 3.47
CA LEU A 214 3.49 -27.43 2.05
C LEU A 214 3.85 -26.19 1.23
N PHE A 215 3.64 -24.98 1.78
CA PHE A 215 4.03 -23.74 1.11
C PHE A 215 5.54 -23.62 0.96
N GLU A 216 6.29 -23.95 2.02
CA GLU A 216 7.76 -23.98 1.96
C GLU A 216 8.27 -25.08 0.98
N GLU A 217 7.61 -26.25 0.97
CA GLU A 217 7.91 -27.31 0.01
C GLU A 217 7.60 -26.87 -1.42
N LYS A 218 6.42 -26.25 -1.65
CA LYS A 218 6.04 -25.65 -2.94
C LYS A 218 7.05 -24.61 -3.41
N ARG A 219 7.48 -23.74 -2.48
CA ARG A 219 8.47 -22.69 -2.80
C ARG A 219 9.81 -23.30 -3.24
N LYS A 220 10.24 -24.36 -2.54
CA LYS A 220 11.46 -25.10 -2.92
C LYS A 220 11.31 -25.76 -4.29
N LEU A 221 10.20 -26.46 -4.52
CA LEU A 221 9.92 -27.15 -5.79
C LEU A 221 9.73 -26.15 -6.94
N GLY A 222 9.03 -25.03 -6.72
CA GLY A 222 8.82 -24.00 -7.75
C GLY A 222 10.11 -23.25 -8.12
N ASN A 223 11.03 -23.07 -7.17
CA ASN A 223 12.37 -22.58 -7.51
C ASN A 223 13.13 -23.61 -8.36
N PHE A 224 12.95 -24.86 -8.06
CA PHE A 224 13.55 -25.96 -8.80
C PHE A 224 13.00 -26.05 -10.24
N GLU A 225 11.67 -25.90 -10.41
CA GLU A 225 11.00 -25.80 -11.71
C GLU A 225 11.56 -24.66 -12.57
N ARG A 226 11.66 -23.45 -11.98
CA ARG A 226 12.22 -22.28 -12.68
C ARG A 226 13.69 -22.49 -13.09
N VAL A 227 14.47 -23.14 -12.24
CA VAL A 227 15.85 -23.50 -12.57
C VAL A 227 15.84 -24.51 -13.72
N PHE A 228 15.02 -25.56 -13.62
CA PHE A 228 14.88 -26.57 -14.66
C PHE A 228 14.45 -25.94 -16.00
N GLU A 229 13.38 -25.15 -16.04
CA GLU A 229 12.94 -24.46 -17.24
C GLU A 229 13.99 -23.52 -17.85
N SER A 230 14.74 -22.81 -16.98
CA SER A 230 15.79 -21.91 -17.43
C SER A 230 16.97 -22.67 -18.03
N VAL A 231 17.39 -23.75 -17.37
CA VAL A 231 18.49 -24.62 -17.86
C VAL A 231 18.07 -25.32 -19.13
N GLN A 232 16.83 -25.83 -19.19
CA GLN A 232 16.27 -26.46 -20.38
C GLN A 232 16.15 -25.50 -21.56
N SER A 233 15.69 -24.27 -21.31
CA SER A 233 15.62 -23.23 -22.33
C SER A 233 17.00 -22.84 -22.83
N GLY A 234 17.98 -22.74 -21.93
CA GLY A 234 19.37 -22.51 -22.26
C GLY A 234 19.96 -23.62 -23.14
N TYR A 235 19.75 -24.86 -22.74
CA TYR A 235 20.14 -26.04 -23.51
C TYR A 235 19.50 -26.07 -24.89
N ASN A 236 18.16 -25.88 -24.95
CA ASN A 236 17.43 -25.85 -26.21
C ASN A 236 17.85 -24.67 -27.12
N GLY A 237 18.25 -23.55 -26.52
CA GLY A 237 18.79 -22.40 -27.23
C GLY A 237 20.14 -22.68 -27.90
N LEU A 238 20.98 -23.51 -27.26
CA LEU A 238 22.25 -23.94 -27.84
C LEU A 238 22.13 -25.13 -28.79
N ASN A 239 21.42 -26.18 -28.38
CA ASN A 239 21.41 -27.50 -29.03
C ASN A 239 20.06 -27.86 -29.71
N GLY A 240 19.09 -26.93 -29.81
CA GLY A 240 17.85 -27.13 -30.54
C GLY A 240 18.07 -27.05 -32.06
N GLU A 241 17.20 -27.72 -32.84
CA GLU A 241 17.20 -27.69 -34.30
C GLU A 241 17.15 -26.25 -34.84
N GLN A 242 18.08 -25.89 -35.70
CA GLN A 242 18.31 -24.53 -36.22
C GLN A 242 18.58 -23.49 -35.10
N LYS A 243 19.30 -23.86 -34.06
CA LYS A 243 19.69 -23.00 -32.95
C LYS A 243 21.20 -22.73 -32.92
N GLY A 244 21.68 -22.23 -31.76
CA GLY A 244 23.02 -21.68 -31.64
C GLY A 244 24.14 -22.53 -32.22
N LEU A 245 24.25 -23.82 -31.81
CA LEU A 245 25.31 -24.70 -32.28
C LEU A 245 25.18 -25.03 -33.77
N ASP A 246 23.97 -25.24 -34.28
CA ASP A 246 23.77 -25.49 -35.72
C ASP A 246 24.26 -24.32 -36.59
N TRP A 247 23.92 -23.08 -36.17
CA TRP A 247 24.32 -21.88 -36.91
C TRP A 247 25.82 -21.61 -36.82
N VAL A 248 26.42 -21.77 -35.59
CA VAL A 248 27.86 -21.58 -35.42
C VAL A 248 28.62 -22.66 -36.15
N GLY A 249 28.15 -23.93 -36.09
CA GLY A 249 28.73 -25.04 -36.83
C GLY A 249 28.68 -24.85 -38.36
N MET A 250 27.55 -24.35 -38.88
CA MET A 250 27.44 -24.01 -40.28
C MET A 250 28.38 -22.86 -40.67
N THR A 251 28.50 -21.84 -39.82
CA THR A 251 29.43 -20.73 -40.01
C THR A 251 30.87 -21.21 -39.99
N MET A 252 31.21 -22.11 -39.05
CA MET A 252 32.52 -22.75 -38.95
C MET A 252 32.87 -23.48 -40.24
N GLY A 253 31.93 -24.27 -40.83
CA GLY A 253 32.15 -24.95 -42.09
C GLY A 253 32.45 -23.98 -43.26
N TYR A 254 31.70 -22.89 -43.37
CA TYR A 254 31.99 -21.90 -44.41
C TYR A 254 33.35 -21.20 -44.19
N LEU A 255 33.75 -20.98 -42.96
CA LEU A 255 35.05 -20.37 -42.62
C LEU A 255 36.21 -21.38 -42.84
N GLU A 256 35.98 -22.66 -42.64
CA GLU A 256 36.94 -23.72 -42.93
C GLU A 256 37.27 -23.74 -44.43
N ASP A 257 36.20 -23.70 -45.27
CA ASP A 257 36.37 -23.62 -46.72
C ASP A 257 37.12 -22.34 -47.15
N ALA A 258 36.79 -21.21 -46.54
CA ALA A 258 37.46 -19.93 -46.80
C ALA A 258 38.94 -19.94 -46.36
N ALA A 259 39.24 -20.49 -45.21
CA ALA A 259 40.60 -20.60 -44.67
C ALA A 259 41.47 -21.56 -45.45
N ALA A 260 40.88 -22.56 -46.14
CA ALA A 260 41.56 -23.45 -47.06
C ALA A 260 42.00 -22.72 -48.33
N LEU A 261 41.27 -21.65 -48.71
CA LEU A 261 41.55 -20.87 -49.92
C LEU A 261 42.45 -19.67 -49.67
N ASP A 262 42.30 -19.04 -48.50
CA ASP A 262 43.10 -17.85 -48.10
C ASP A 262 43.43 -17.87 -46.61
N SER A 263 44.72 -17.81 -46.29
CA SER A 263 45.27 -17.85 -44.93
C SER A 263 44.83 -16.67 -44.06
N ALA A 264 44.39 -15.58 -44.66
CA ALA A 264 43.85 -14.41 -43.94
C ALA A 264 42.62 -14.77 -43.05
N TYR A 265 41.87 -15.80 -43.42
CA TYR A 265 40.67 -16.25 -42.68
C TYR A 265 40.96 -17.30 -41.64
N LYS A 266 42.20 -17.77 -41.50
CA LYS A 266 42.56 -18.86 -40.59
C LYS A 266 42.38 -18.47 -39.13
N GLU A 267 42.78 -17.27 -38.71
CA GLU A 267 42.59 -16.78 -37.33
C GLU A 267 41.09 -16.66 -36.99
N ILE A 268 40.28 -16.23 -37.94
CA ILE A 268 38.81 -16.11 -37.77
C ILE A 268 38.19 -17.49 -37.62
N PHE A 269 38.60 -18.44 -38.47
CA PHE A 269 38.16 -19.84 -38.39
C PHE A 269 38.53 -20.45 -37.00
N GLU A 270 39.79 -20.30 -36.58
CA GLU A 270 40.24 -20.79 -35.26
C GLU A 270 39.46 -20.19 -34.11
N SER A 271 39.13 -18.89 -34.18
CA SER A 271 38.33 -18.19 -33.16
C SER A 271 36.90 -18.74 -33.12
N VAL A 272 36.26 -18.91 -34.26
CA VAL A 272 34.88 -19.47 -34.34
C VAL A 272 34.87 -20.94 -33.95
N SER A 273 35.84 -21.72 -34.37
CA SER A 273 35.99 -23.12 -33.98
C SER A 273 36.14 -23.30 -32.46
N ASN A 274 37.03 -22.51 -31.85
CA ASN A 274 37.17 -22.51 -30.40
C ASN A 274 35.85 -22.14 -29.69
N SER A 275 35.13 -21.14 -30.21
CA SER A 275 33.83 -20.72 -29.67
C SER A 275 32.78 -21.84 -29.80
N PHE A 276 32.77 -22.55 -30.96
CA PHE A 276 31.89 -23.67 -31.17
C PHE A 276 32.08 -24.78 -30.13
N TYR A 277 33.32 -25.20 -29.92
CA TYR A 277 33.63 -26.27 -28.93
C TYR A 277 33.33 -25.82 -27.50
N GLN A 278 33.56 -24.53 -27.16
CA GLN A 278 33.14 -23.99 -25.85
C GLN A 278 31.63 -24.02 -25.65
N LEU A 279 30.86 -23.69 -26.68
CA LEU A 279 29.40 -23.74 -26.65
C LEU A 279 28.90 -25.20 -26.60
N GLU A 280 29.57 -26.13 -27.31
CA GLU A 280 29.25 -27.56 -27.25
C GLU A 280 29.48 -28.12 -25.84
N ASP A 281 30.61 -27.78 -25.22
CA ASP A 281 30.91 -28.18 -23.83
C ASP A 281 29.92 -27.57 -22.85
N ALA A 282 29.51 -26.31 -23.05
CA ALA A 282 28.47 -25.69 -22.26
C ALA A 282 27.11 -26.38 -22.43
N ALA A 283 26.74 -26.74 -23.66
CA ALA A 283 25.50 -27.48 -23.93
C ALA A 283 25.53 -28.88 -23.27
N ARG A 284 26.68 -29.55 -23.31
CA ARG A 284 26.87 -30.84 -22.63
C ARG A 284 26.77 -30.73 -21.11
N SER A 285 27.36 -29.65 -20.57
CA SER A 285 27.25 -29.37 -19.12
C SER A 285 25.80 -29.09 -18.72
N LEU A 286 25.08 -28.28 -19.48
CA LEU A 286 23.64 -28.01 -19.23
C LEU A 286 22.81 -29.28 -19.31
N ARG A 287 23.13 -30.20 -20.23
CA ARG A 287 22.44 -31.49 -20.32
C ARG A 287 22.71 -32.38 -19.09
N ASN A 288 23.96 -32.45 -18.67
CA ASN A 288 24.33 -33.24 -17.48
C ASN A 288 23.61 -32.68 -16.23
N GLU A 289 23.53 -31.36 -16.10
CA GLU A 289 22.76 -30.73 -15.02
C GLU A 289 21.26 -31.04 -15.13
N LEU A 290 20.66 -31.01 -16.33
CA LEU A 290 19.26 -31.39 -16.54
C LEU A 290 18.99 -32.86 -16.16
N ASP A 291 19.91 -33.76 -16.54
CA ASP A 291 19.79 -35.20 -16.23
C ASP A 291 20.00 -35.48 -14.72
N ALA A 292 20.71 -34.60 -14.00
CA ALA A 292 20.93 -34.67 -12.55
C ALA A 292 19.79 -34.04 -11.73
N LEU A 293 18.97 -33.19 -12.35
CA LEU A 293 17.85 -32.54 -11.69
C LEU A 293 16.66 -33.51 -11.56
N GLU A 294 16.47 -34.08 -10.37
CA GLU A 294 15.28 -34.87 -10.03
C GLU A 294 14.07 -33.90 -9.88
N TYR A 295 13.37 -33.65 -10.97
CA TYR A 295 12.12 -32.88 -10.95
C TYR A 295 10.93 -33.82 -10.88
N ASP A 296 10.17 -33.74 -9.81
CA ASP A 296 8.91 -34.48 -9.65
C ASP A 296 7.71 -33.53 -9.81
N PRO A 297 7.18 -33.37 -11.03
CA PRO A 297 6.00 -32.55 -11.27
C PRO A 297 4.73 -33.15 -10.63
N GLY A 298 4.72 -34.45 -10.34
CA GLY A 298 3.59 -35.09 -9.65
C GLY A 298 3.44 -34.57 -8.22
N ARG A 299 4.57 -34.46 -7.51
CA ARG A 299 4.59 -33.95 -6.14
C ARG A 299 4.13 -32.48 -6.05
N LEU A 300 4.52 -31.63 -7.00
CA LEU A 300 4.07 -30.25 -7.04
C LEU A 300 2.55 -30.15 -7.22
N ASN A 301 1.99 -30.95 -8.13
CA ASN A 301 0.53 -31.01 -8.33
C ASN A 301 -0.19 -31.50 -7.08
N GLU A 302 0.34 -32.55 -6.41
CA GLU A 302 -0.22 -33.02 -5.14
C GLU A 302 -0.25 -31.93 -4.07
N ILE A 303 0.85 -31.16 -3.94
CA ILE A 303 0.95 -30.04 -3.01
C ILE A 303 -0.05 -28.95 -3.39
N GLU A 304 -0.15 -28.60 -4.68
CA GLU A 304 -1.09 -27.60 -5.16
C GLU A 304 -2.53 -28.03 -4.91
N ASP A 305 -2.86 -29.27 -5.21
CA ASP A 305 -4.19 -29.83 -4.95
C ASP A 305 -4.49 -29.82 -3.44
N ARG A 306 -3.53 -30.22 -2.60
CA ARG A 306 -3.70 -30.20 -1.15
C ARG A 306 -3.78 -28.79 -0.58
N LEU A 307 -2.92 -27.86 -1.05
CA LEU A 307 -3.02 -26.45 -0.68
C LEU A 307 -4.35 -25.82 -1.15
N ASN A 308 -4.83 -26.20 -2.33
CA ASN A 308 -6.14 -25.76 -2.82
C ASN A 308 -7.28 -26.26 -1.92
N GLU A 309 -7.23 -27.53 -1.50
CA GLU A 309 -8.18 -28.10 -0.55
C GLU A 309 -8.15 -27.33 0.79
N ILE A 310 -6.97 -27.14 1.37
CA ILE A 310 -6.77 -26.37 2.60
C ILE A 310 -7.29 -24.93 2.44
N ASN A 311 -6.97 -24.26 1.32
CA ASN A 311 -7.41 -22.90 1.05
C ASN A 311 -8.94 -22.81 0.84
N GLN A 312 -9.58 -23.84 0.28
CA GLN A 312 -11.04 -23.90 0.21
C GLN A 312 -11.64 -23.94 1.61
N LEU A 313 -11.07 -24.76 2.50
CA LEU A 313 -11.50 -24.83 3.89
C LEU A 313 -11.21 -23.54 4.65
N LYS A 314 -10.06 -22.92 4.42
CA LYS A 314 -9.72 -21.62 4.99
C LYS A 314 -10.70 -20.52 4.58
N ARG A 315 -11.15 -20.52 3.34
CA ARG A 315 -12.17 -19.58 2.85
C ARG A 315 -13.54 -19.81 3.48
N LYS A 316 -13.85 -21.05 3.83
CA LYS A 316 -15.14 -21.41 4.41
C LYS A 316 -15.18 -21.27 5.92
N TYR A 317 -14.12 -21.68 6.62
CA TYR A 317 -14.15 -21.96 8.05
C TYR A 317 -13.15 -21.18 8.91
N GLY A 318 -12.11 -20.56 8.32
CA GLY A 318 -11.12 -19.77 9.06
C GLY A 318 -9.95 -19.37 8.18
N LYS A 319 -9.13 -18.41 8.61
CA LYS A 319 -7.97 -17.93 7.84
C LYS A 319 -6.75 -18.84 7.99
N THR A 320 -6.68 -19.59 9.09
CA THR A 320 -5.59 -20.51 9.42
C THR A 320 -6.13 -21.90 9.71
N ILE A 321 -5.29 -22.94 9.62
CA ILE A 321 -5.66 -24.30 10.00
C ILE A 321 -6.10 -24.35 11.47
N ASN A 322 -5.40 -23.61 12.35
CA ASN A 322 -5.76 -23.53 13.75
C ASN A 322 -7.16 -22.94 13.95
N GLU A 323 -7.51 -21.88 13.20
CA GLU A 323 -8.85 -21.30 13.23
C GLU A 323 -9.92 -22.29 12.73
N ILE A 324 -9.61 -23.11 11.71
CA ILE A 324 -10.53 -24.16 11.23
C ILE A 324 -10.72 -25.24 12.31
N MET A 325 -9.66 -25.66 12.98
CA MET A 325 -9.74 -26.63 14.07
C MET A 325 -10.51 -26.07 15.26
N GLU A 326 -10.28 -24.79 15.61
CA GLU A 326 -11.07 -24.11 16.63
C GLU A 326 -12.56 -24.00 16.23
N TYR A 327 -12.83 -23.76 14.94
CA TYR A 327 -14.19 -23.75 14.40
C TYR A 327 -14.85 -25.14 14.53
N ALA A 328 -14.16 -26.21 14.16
CA ALA A 328 -14.65 -27.58 14.29
C ALA A 328 -15.00 -27.92 15.75
N ALA A 329 -14.12 -27.57 16.70
CA ALA A 329 -14.37 -27.79 18.14
C ALA A 329 -15.61 -27.00 18.62
N LYS A 330 -15.79 -25.74 18.16
CA LYS A 330 -16.98 -24.94 18.48
C LYS A 330 -18.26 -25.54 17.91
N VAL A 331 -18.21 -26.08 16.70
CA VAL A 331 -19.35 -26.75 16.05
C VAL A 331 -19.73 -28.03 16.80
N GLU A 332 -18.72 -28.81 17.22
CA GLU A 332 -18.94 -30.03 18.01
C GLU A 332 -19.64 -29.73 19.36
N GLU A 333 -19.18 -28.69 20.06
CA GLU A 333 -19.80 -28.19 21.28
C GLU A 333 -21.24 -27.67 21.03
N GLU A 334 -21.47 -27.00 19.87
CA GLU A 334 -22.78 -26.53 19.46
C GLU A 334 -23.76 -27.73 19.25
N ILE A 335 -23.27 -28.80 18.60
CA ILE A 335 -24.07 -30.04 18.40
C ILE A 335 -24.49 -30.65 19.74
N GLU A 336 -23.54 -30.82 20.67
CA GLU A 336 -23.80 -31.34 22.01
C GLU A 336 -24.82 -30.45 22.77
N THR A 337 -24.66 -29.15 22.66
CA THR A 337 -25.55 -28.17 23.29
C THR A 337 -26.97 -28.23 22.73
N LEU A 338 -27.13 -28.41 21.40
CA LEU A 338 -28.42 -28.54 20.75
C LEU A 338 -29.15 -29.84 21.13
N GLN A 339 -28.42 -30.90 21.41
CA GLN A 339 -28.98 -32.19 21.84
C GLN A 339 -29.50 -32.17 23.30
N ASN A 340 -28.89 -31.33 24.14
CA ASN A 340 -29.22 -31.20 25.56
C ASN A 340 -29.94 -29.89 25.91
N LYS A 341 -30.92 -29.51 25.13
CA LYS A 341 -31.50 -28.17 25.01
C LYS A 341 -31.99 -27.49 26.31
N GLU A 342 -32.68 -28.20 27.18
CA GLU A 342 -33.38 -27.56 28.33
C GLU A 342 -32.46 -27.15 29.49
N THR A 343 -31.41 -27.91 29.73
CA THR A 343 -30.48 -27.65 30.84
C THR A 343 -29.50 -26.54 30.48
N HIS A 344 -29.05 -26.46 29.20
CA HIS A 344 -28.07 -25.52 28.74
C HIS A 344 -28.57 -24.07 28.60
N ILE A 345 -29.85 -23.85 28.31
CA ILE A 345 -30.41 -22.49 28.17
C ILE A 345 -30.25 -21.70 29.48
N GLY A 346 -30.62 -22.28 30.61
CA GLY A 346 -30.51 -21.60 31.90
C GLY A 346 -29.07 -21.37 32.39
N GLU A 347 -28.12 -22.23 31.98
CA GLU A 347 -26.68 -22.05 32.24
C GLU A 347 -26.10 -20.93 31.38
N LEU A 348 -26.44 -20.94 30.06
CA LEU A 348 -26.01 -19.91 29.14
C LEU A 348 -26.56 -18.52 29.47
N GLU A 349 -27.80 -18.42 29.97
CA GLU A 349 -28.37 -17.14 30.44
C GLU A 349 -27.58 -16.58 31.62
N LYS A 350 -27.21 -17.41 32.59
CA LYS A 350 -26.38 -16.99 33.73
C LYS A 350 -24.99 -16.61 33.30
N GLU A 351 -24.37 -17.37 32.41
CA GLU A 351 -23.05 -17.08 31.84
C GLU A 351 -23.08 -15.77 31.07
N LEU A 352 -24.07 -15.56 30.20
CA LEU A 352 -24.24 -14.33 29.42
C LEU A 352 -24.39 -13.10 30.33
N ALA A 353 -25.16 -13.22 31.41
CA ALA A 353 -25.34 -12.15 32.38
C ALA A 353 -24.03 -11.79 33.13
N SER A 354 -23.17 -12.77 33.40
CA SER A 354 -21.85 -12.56 33.97
C SER A 354 -20.91 -11.88 32.96
N ILE A 355 -20.79 -12.43 31.75
CA ILE A 355 -19.94 -11.86 30.68
C ILE A 355 -20.38 -10.43 30.34
N LYS A 356 -21.69 -10.16 30.34
CA LYS A 356 -22.20 -8.81 30.10
C LYS A 356 -21.74 -7.80 31.16
N LYS A 357 -21.61 -8.21 32.43
CA LYS A 357 -21.06 -7.34 33.49
C LYS A 357 -19.60 -7.01 33.25
N ASP A 358 -18.80 -8.03 32.89
CA ASP A 358 -17.39 -7.86 32.57
C ASP A 358 -17.23 -6.97 31.32
N LEU A 359 -18.04 -7.19 30.29
CA LEU A 359 -18.03 -6.40 29.06
C LEU A 359 -18.37 -4.93 29.30
N VAL A 360 -19.33 -4.63 30.18
CA VAL A 360 -19.63 -3.24 30.58
C VAL A 360 -18.45 -2.59 31.30
N LEU A 361 -17.72 -3.36 32.11
CA LEU A 361 -16.54 -2.85 32.81
C LEU A 361 -15.43 -2.49 31.82
N GLU A 362 -15.08 -3.43 30.93
CA GLU A 362 -14.05 -3.21 29.89
C GLU A 362 -14.46 -2.08 28.92
N ALA A 363 -15.73 -2.01 28.53
CA ALA A 363 -16.25 -0.94 27.68
C ALA A 363 -16.08 0.44 28.33
N LYS A 364 -16.33 0.56 29.64
CA LYS A 364 -16.12 1.83 30.39
C LYS A 364 -14.65 2.19 30.46
N GLN A 365 -13.77 1.24 30.77
CA GLN A 365 -12.33 1.48 30.83
C GLN A 365 -11.78 1.95 29.46
N LEU A 366 -12.19 1.28 28.39
CA LEU A 366 -11.84 1.67 27.03
C LEU A 366 -12.35 3.08 26.68
N SER A 367 -13.61 3.40 27.05
CA SER A 367 -14.19 4.72 26.79
C SER A 367 -13.47 5.82 27.59
N GLU A 368 -13.16 5.61 28.86
CA GLU A 368 -12.39 6.56 29.68
C GLU A 368 -10.99 6.79 29.10
N LEU A 369 -10.33 5.74 28.64
CA LEU A 369 -9.02 5.82 28.02
C LEU A 369 -9.09 6.61 26.69
N ARG A 370 -10.09 6.35 25.84
CA ARG A 370 -10.35 7.11 24.61
C ARG A 370 -10.58 8.59 24.89
N GLN A 371 -11.40 8.91 25.90
CA GLN A 371 -11.63 10.31 26.32
C GLN A 371 -10.35 11.00 26.79
N LYS A 372 -9.51 10.30 27.55
CA LYS A 372 -8.17 10.80 27.97
C LYS A 372 -7.32 11.14 26.74
N TRP A 373 -7.27 10.25 25.75
CA TRP A 373 -6.49 10.46 24.52
C TRP A 373 -7.12 11.49 23.59
N ALA A 374 -8.44 11.57 23.50
CA ALA A 374 -9.15 12.61 22.77
C ALA A 374 -8.82 14.01 23.30
N ASN A 375 -8.75 14.17 24.63
CA ASN A 375 -8.33 15.42 25.24
C ASN A 375 -6.87 15.79 24.92
N LYS A 376 -5.96 14.81 24.84
CA LYS A 376 -4.58 15.04 24.41
C LYS A 376 -4.53 15.42 22.93
N LEU A 377 -5.26 14.69 22.07
CA LEU A 377 -5.36 14.95 20.64
C LEU A 377 -5.93 16.34 20.36
N THR A 378 -7.00 16.73 21.03
CA THR A 378 -7.62 18.07 20.91
C THR A 378 -6.62 19.17 21.23
N LYS A 379 -5.85 19.03 22.32
CA LYS A 379 -4.81 20.02 22.68
C LYS A 379 -3.72 20.11 21.61
N LEU A 380 -3.30 18.97 21.08
CA LEU A 380 -2.28 18.93 20.03
C LEU A 380 -2.80 19.57 18.74
N ILE A 381 -4.05 19.26 18.34
CA ILE A 381 -4.69 19.85 17.17
C ILE A 381 -4.77 21.38 17.31
N HIS A 382 -5.17 21.90 18.47
CA HIS A 382 -5.18 23.34 18.71
C HIS A 382 -3.79 23.96 18.60
N SER A 383 -2.74 23.29 19.08
CA SER A 383 -1.36 23.75 18.93
C SER A 383 -0.94 23.81 17.46
N GLU A 384 -1.26 22.77 16.69
CA GLU A 384 -0.97 22.70 15.26
C GLU A 384 -1.73 23.77 14.46
N LEU A 385 -3.02 23.97 14.75
CA LEU A 385 -3.84 25.02 14.14
C LEU A 385 -3.32 26.42 14.46
N LYS A 386 -2.83 26.64 15.68
CA LYS A 386 -2.21 27.92 16.08
C LYS A 386 -0.95 28.24 15.27
N GLU A 387 -0.10 27.22 15.03
CA GLU A 387 1.08 27.36 14.14
C GLU A 387 0.69 27.74 12.71
N LEU A 388 -0.48 27.30 12.24
CA LEU A 388 -1.04 27.61 10.91
C LEU A 388 -1.91 28.90 10.87
N TYR A 389 -1.74 29.78 11.86
CA TYR A 389 -2.51 31.03 11.98
C TYR A 389 -4.03 30.85 12.12
N MET A 390 -4.46 29.73 12.71
CA MET A 390 -5.86 29.42 13.00
C MET A 390 -6.13 29.37 14.52
N ALA A 391 -5.54 30.28 15.29
CA ALA A 391 -5.62 30.29 16.76
C ALA A 391 -7.03 30.45 17.31
N LYS A 392 -7.99 30.94 16.51
CA LYS A 392 -9.39 31.14 16.90
C LYS A 392 -10.28 29.94 16.57
N THR A 393 -9.76 28.95 15.88
CA THR A 393 -10.48 27.73 15.55
C THR A 393 -10.69 26.89 16.81
N VAL A 394 -11.90 26.42 16.98
CA VAL A 394 -12.27 25.49 18.05
C VAL A 394 -12.46 24.11 17.45
N PHE A 395 -11.75 23.13 17.98
CA PHE A 395 -11.87 21.72 17.62
C PHE A 395 -12.33 20.91 18.81
N GLU A 396 -13.32 20.06 18.63
CA GLU A 396 -13.91 19.22 19.67
C GLU A 396 -14.08 17.78 19.15
N ILE A 397 -13.76 16.82 19.97
CA ILE A 397 -14.06 15.41 19.73
C ILE A 397 -15.26 15.04 20.57
N ARG A 398 -16.37 14.70 19.90
CA ARG A 398 -17.61 14.31 20.56
C ARG A 398 -17.72 12.82 20.66
N PHE A 399 -18.22 12.39 21.80
CA PHE A 399 -18.48 10.99 22.11
C PHE A 399 -19.98 10.79 22.32
N GLU A 400 -20.50 9.77 21.67
CA GLU A 400 -21.78 9.15 22.03
C GLU A 400 -21.46 7.72 22.49
N THR A 401 -21.66 7.44 23.78
CA THR A 401 -21.36 6.15 24.39
C THR A 401 -22.66 5.42 24.67
N ASP A 402 -22.88 4.26 24.05
CA ASP A 402 -24.08 3.43 24.26
C ASP A 402 -23.72 2.08 24.87
N LEU A 403 -23.87 1.98 26.20
CA LEU A 403 -23.62 0.76 26.97
C LEU A 403 -24.68 -0.34 26.75
N GLN A 404 -25.68 -0.12 25.90
CA GLN A 404 -26.67 -1.14 25.56
C GLN A 404 -26.33 -1.86 24.25
N HIS A 405 -25.59 -1.20 23.36
CA HIS A 405 -25.19 -1.75 22.06
C HIS A 405 -23.67 -1.93 22.00
N PHE A 406 -23.25 -3.16 22.18
CA PHE A 406 -21.83 -3.53 22.09
C PHE A 406 -21.45 -3.84 20.64
N SER A 407 -20.28 -3.37 20.22
CA SER A 407 -19.69 -3.69 18.92
C SER A 407 -18.27 -4.22 19.10
N LYS A 408 -17.70 -4.81 18.07
CA LYS A 408 -16.29 -5.26 18.07
C LYS A 408 -15.29 -4.14 18.36
N ASN A 409 -15.68 -2.88 18.13
CA ASN A 409 -14.85 -1.70 18.33
C ASN A 409 -15.17 -0.95 19.63
N GLY A 410 -15.95 -1.55 20.52
CA GLY A 410 -16.39 -0.89 21.77
C GLY A 410 -17.83 -0.35 21.65
N VAL A 411 -18.11 0.61 22.52
CA VAL A 411 -19.45 1.23 22.72
C VAL A 411 -19.47 2.70 22.34
N ASP A 412 -18.32 3.25 21.88
CA ASP A 412 -18.18 4.65 21.58
C ASP A 412 -18.41 4.90 20.09
N HIS A 413 -19.17 5.94 19.79
CA HIS A 413 -19.19 6.61 18.52
C HIS A 413 -18.47 7.95 18.67
N VAL A 414 -17.51 8.21 17.77
CA VAL A 414 -16.65 9.41 17.87
C VAL A 414 -16.78 10.23 16.62
N GLU A 415 -17.07 11.51 16.78
CA GLU A 415 -17.16 12.44 15.66
C GLU A 415 -16.34 13.71 15.93
N PHE A 416 -15.61 14.19 14.92
CA PHE A 416 -14.81 15.40 14.98
C PHE A 416 -15.66 16.62 14.58
N TYR A 417 -15.68 17.61 15.44
CA TYR A 417 -16.38 18.87 15.26
C TYR A 417 -15.40 20.04 15.22
N ILE A 418 -15.73 21.03 14.43
CA ILE A 418 -14.88 22.21 14.29
C ILE A 418 -15.72 23.47 14.07
N SER A 419 -15.21 24.60 14.57
CA SER A 419 -15.66 25.95 14.23
C SER A 419 -14.44 26.78 13.86
N THR A 420 -14.41 27.33 12.66
CA THR A 420 -13.27 28.12 12.15
C THR A 420 -13.37 29.58 12.54
N ASN A 421 -14.58 30.08 12.83
CA ASN A 421 -14.84 31.47 13.16
C ASN A 421 -15.44 31.63 14.55
N PRO A 422 -14.98 32.61 15.35
CA PRO A 422 -15.59 32.91 16.64
C PRO A 422 -17.06 33.26 16.51
N GLY A 423 -17.92 32.61 17.29
CA GLY A 423 -19.35 32.83 17.31
C GLY A 423 -20.14 31.95 16.34
N GLU A 424 -19.51 31.20 15.48
CA GLU A 424 -20.19 30.17 14.72
C GLU A 424 -20.34 28.85 15.54
N PRO A 425 -21.47 28.13 15.31
CA PRO A 425 -21.65 26.85 15.98
C PRO A 425 -20.64 25.82 15.48
N LEU A 426 -20.25 24.90 16.37
CA LEU A 426 -19.49 23.71 16.00
C LEU A 426 -20.28 22.87 15.01
N LYS A 427 -19.63 22.47 13.91
CA LYS A 427 -20.18 21.62 12.85
C LYS A 427 -19.32 20.38 12.69
N PRO A 428 -19.88 19.25 12.28
CA PRO A 428 -19.09 18.10 11.85
C PRO A 428 -18.01 18.50 10.85
N LEU A 429 -16.82 17.92 10.99
CA LEU A 429 -15.69 18.18 10.10
C LEU A 429 -16.08 17.96 8.62
N SER A 430 -16.93 16.98 8.36
CA SER A 430 -17.51 16.66 7.04
C SER A 430 -18.32 17.78 6.40
N LYS A 431 -18.79 18.77 7.18
CA LYS A 431 -19.62 19.88 6.71
C LYS A 431 -18.87 21.22 6.60
N VAL A 432 -17.55 21.19 6.68
CA VAL A 432 -16.71 22.39 6.52
C VAL A 432 -16.52 22.71 5.05
N ALA A 433 -16.94 23.91 4.64
CA ALA A 433 -17.07 24.28 3.22
C ALA A 433 -15.93 25.15 2.65
N SER A 434 -14.93 25.55 3.44
CA SER A 434 -13.93 26.54 3.00
C SER A 434 -12.64 25.85 2.48
N GLY A 435 -12.28 26.07 1.21
CA GLY A 435 -11.12 25.44 0.57
C GLY A 435 -9.78 25.66 1.31
N GLY A 436 -9.36 26.91 1.53
CA GLY A 436 -8.06 27.19 2.16
C GLY A 436 -7.99 26.94 3.67
N GLU A 437 -9.10 27.09 4.40
CA GLU A 437 -9.19 26.75 5.81
C GLU A 437 -9.15 25.22 5.99
N LEU A 438 -9.91 24.52 5.16
CA LEU A 438 -9.97 23.07 5.16
C LEU A 438 -8.59 22.46 4.89
N SER A 439 -7.86 22.96 3.89
CA SER A 439 -6.50 22.47 3.58
C SER A 439 -5.54 22.63 4.79
N ARG A 440 -5.64 23.74 5.53
CA ARG A 440 -4.82 23.95 6.74
C ARG A 440 -5.24 23.03 7.89
N ILE A 441 -6.53 22.81 8.09
CA ILE A 441 -7.05 21.87 9.09
C ILE A 441 -6.55 20.47 8.74
N MET A 442 -6.66 20.07 7.49
CA MET A 442 -6.17 18.77 7.02
C MET A 442 -4.66 18.62 7.21
N LEU A 443 -3.87 19.64 6.91
CA LEU A 443 -2.44 19.64 7.15
C LEU A 443 -2.12 19.49 8.65
N ALA A 444 -2.84 20.18 9.53
CA ALA A 444 -2.70 20.06 10.98
C ALA A 444 -3.00 18.63 11.47
N LEU A 445 -4.14 18.09 11.06
CA LEU A 445 -4.55 16.72 11.43
C LEU A 445 -3.54 15.68 10.91
N LYS A 446 -3.15 15.81 9.65
CA LYS A 446 -2.20 14.87 9.03
C LYS A 446 -0.79 14.95 9.62
N SER A 447 -0.33 16.12 10.02
CA SER A 447 0.96 16.25 10.70
C SER A 447 1.01 15.49 12.04
N ILE A 448 -0.16 15.24 12.64
CA ILE A 448 -0.29 14.46 13.87
C ILE A 448 -0.40 12.97 13.52
N PHE A 449 -1.34 12.61 12.65
CA PHE A 449 -1.65 11.21 12.37
C PHE A 449 -0.58 10.49 11.56
N SER A 450 0.12 11.16 10.64
CA SER A 450 1.18 10.55 9.82
C SER A 450 2.26 9.86 10.62
N LYS A 451 2.58 10.39 11.81
CA LYS A 451 3.57 9.78 12.73
C LYS A 451 3.13 8.44 13.31
N HIS A 452 1.83 8.17 13.32
CA HIS A 452 1.23 6.97 13.92
C HIS A 452 0.74 5.97 12.88
N GLN A 453 0.63 6.39 11.59
CA GLN A 453 0.11 5.54 10.52
C GLN A 453 1.15 4.60 9.90
N GLY A 454 2.45 4.82 10.16
CA GLY A 454 3.53 4.00 9.58
C GLY A 454 3.63 4.08 8.06
N VAL A 455 3.05 5.13 7.44
CA VAL A 455 3.07 5.31 5.98
C VAL A 455 4.45 5.77 5.54
N THR A 456 4.98 5.17 4.48
CA THR A 456 6.34 5.48 4.00
C THR A 456 6.45 6.80 3.28
N SER A 457 5.40 7.21 2.55
CA SER A 457 5.42 8.40 1.71
C SER A 457 4.11 9.18 1.81
N ILE A 458 4.19 10.48 1.96
CA ILE A 458 3.04 11.38 2.04
C ILE A 458 3.09 12.32 0.83
N ILE A 459 1.97 12.47 0.15
CA ILE A 459 1.85 13.34 -1.01
C ILE A 459 0.90 14.49 -0.69
N PHE A 460 1.37 15.72 -0.84
CA PHE A 460 0.55 16.92 -0.72
C PHE A 460 0.31 17.55 -2.09
N ASP A 461 -0.96 17.61 -2.50
CA ASP A 461 -1.39 18.29 -3.71
C ASP A 461 -2.26 19.50 -3.36
N GLU A 462 -1.84 20.69 -3.82
CA GLU A 462 -2.56 21.95 -3.67
C GLU A 462 -2.96 22.33 -2.22
N VAL A 463 -2.18 21.88 -1.21
CA VAL A 463 -2.43 22.24 0.20
C VAL A 463 -2.20 23.72 0.50
N ASP A 464 -1.67 24.45 -0.45
CA ASP A 464 -1.28 25.84 -0.41
C ASP A 464 -2.27 26.78 -1.12
N THR A 465 -3.46 26.27 -1.49
CA THR A 465 -4.48 27.06 -2.19
C THR A 465 -5.06 28.17 -1.30
N GLY A 466 -5.06 29.39 -1.81
CA GLY A 466 -5.69 30.55 -1.13
C GLY A 466 -4.89 31.12 0.04
N VAL A 467 -3.58 30.84 0.15
CA VAL A 467 -2.71 31.35 1.21
C VAL A 467 -1.55 32.17 0.66
N SER A 468 -1.04 33.11 1.47
CA SER A 468 0.08 33.96 1.10
C SER A 468 0.87 34.45 2.34
N GLY A 469 2.02 35.05 2.11
CA GLY A 469 2.81 35.73 3.14
C GLY A 469 3.22 34.81 4.30
N ARG A 470 2.91 35.20 5.53
CA ARG A 470 3.35 34.47 6.73
C ARG A 470 2.70 33.08 6.87
N VAL A 471 1.46 32.95 6.39
CA VAL A 471 0.75 31.66 6.42
C VAL A 471 1.44 30.66 5.47
N ALA A 472 1.85 31.12 4.29
CA ALA A 472 2.61 30.29 3.34
C ALA A 472 3.93 29.79 3.93
N GLN A 473 4.63 30.64 4.69
CA GLN A 473 5.85 30.25 5.38
C GLN A 473 5.59 29.17 6.44
N SER A 474 4.56 29.33 7.27
CA SER A 474 4.22 28.31 8.29
C SER A 474 3.79 26.99 7.68
N ILE A 475 3.07 27.01 6.55
CA ILE A 475 2.72 25.78 5.81
C ILE A 475 4.00 25.09 5.31
N ALA A 476 4.93 25.85 4.74
CA ALA A 476 6.19 25.31 4.25
C ALA A 476 7.03 24.64 5.35
N GLU A 477 7.14 25.31 6.51
CA GLU A 477 7.81 24.78 7.70
C GLU A 477 7.11 23.52 8.23
N LYS A 478 5.78 23.51 8.21
CA LYS A 478 4.99 22.37 8.66
C LYS A 478 5.18 21.15 7.75
N ILE A 479 5.09 21.34 6.44
CA ILE A 479 5.35 20.30 5.44
C ILE A 479 6.77 19.74 5.63
N TYR A 480 7.75 20.60 5.82
CA TYR A 480 9.12 20.20 6.08
C TYR A 480 9.25 19.38 7.38
N LYS A 481 8.59 19.80 8.47
CA LYS A 481 8.58 19.05 9.74
C LYS A 481 7.99 17.64 9.59
N VAL A 482 6.98 17.49 8.75
CA VAL A 482 6.42 16.16 8.41
C VAL A 482 7.47 15.32 7.65
N SER A 483 8.25 15.94 6.75
CA SER A 483 9.27 15.25 5.96
C SER A 483 10.46 14.73 6.76
N SER A 484 10.64 15.19 7.99
CA SER A 484 11.70 14.68 8.88
C SER A 484 11.45 13.26 9.38
N GLY A 485 10.20 12.79 9.34
CA GLY A 485 9.81 11.45 9.77
C GLY A 485 9.32 10.53 8.65
N SER A 486 9.01 11.10 7.46
CA SER A 486 8.47 10.36 6.31
C SER A 486 8.93 11.05 5.03
N GLN A 487 9.00 10.33 3.92
CA GLN A 487 9.19 10.98 2.62
C GLN A 487 7.97 11.83 2.29
N VAL A 488 8.17 13.08 1.88
CA VAL A 488 7.08 13.97 1.45
C VAL A 488 7.29 14.41 0.01
N LEU A 489 6.27 14.22 -0.81
CA LEU A 489 6.18 14.77 -2.16
C LEU A 489 5.14 15.89 -2.14
N CYS A 490 5.47 17.08 -2.58
CA CYS A 490 4.57 18.23 -2.54
C CYS A 490 4.49 18.92 -3.90
N ILE A 491 3.28 19.06 -4.44
CA ILE A 491 3.02 20.01 -5.53
C ILE A 491 2.64 21.35 -4.91
N SER A 492 3.39 22.38 -5.24
CA SER A 492 3.15 23.70 -4.69
C SER A 492 3.40 24.80 -5.73
N HIS A 493 2.63 25.87 -5.61
CA HIS A 493 2.86 27.11 -6.33
C HIS A 493 3.47 28.20 -5.43
N LEU A 494 3.72 27.88 -4.14
CA LEU A 494 4.31 28.80 -3.18
C LEU A 494 5.85 28.75 -3.22
N PRO A 495 6.50 29.90 -3.41
CA PRO A 495 7.97 30.00 -3.36
C PRO A 495 8.53 29.59 -2.01
N GLN A 496 7.81 29.78 -0.90
CA GLN A 496 8.20 29.36 0.44
C GLN A 496 8.34 27.84 0.55
N VAL A 497 7.37 27.08 -0.01
CA VAL A 497 7.41 25.62 -0.01
C VAL A 497 8.55 25.11 -0.91
N ALA A 498 8.71 25.72 -2.09
CA ALA A 498 9.81 25.39 -3.01
C ALA A 498 11.20 25.65 -2.40
N ALA A 499 11.32 26.72 -1.60
CA ALA A 499 12.57 27.05 -0.90
C ALA A 499 12.91 26.02 0.21
N MET A 500 11.90 25.43 0.86
CA MET A 500 12.08 24.38 1.89
C MET A 500 12.39 23.00 1.31
N ALA A 501 12.37 22.82 -0.02
CA ALA A 501 12.63 21.51 -0.63
C ALA A 501 14.07 21.03 -0.39
N ASP A 502 14.22 19.75 -0.05
CA ASP A 502 15.51 19.05 -0.12
C ASP A 502 15.81 18.74 -1.59
N THR A 503 14.86 18.11 -2.28
CA THR A 503 14.92 17.90 -3.73
C THR A 503 13.86 18.74 -4.43
N HIS A 504 14.27 19.57 -5.40
CA HIS A 504 13.35 20.42 -6.16
C HIS A 504 13.31 19.91 -7.61
N LEU A 505 12.15 19.41 -8.02
CA LEU A 505 11.89 18.90 -9.35
C LEU A 505 11.08 19.91 -10.16
N PHE A 506 11.60 20.29 -11.31
CA PHE A 506 10.91 21.16 -12.25
C PHE A 506 10.28 20.38 -13.38
N ILE A 507 8.99 20.60 -13.59
CA ILE A 507 8.19 19.94 -14.61
C ILE A 507 7.91 20.91 -15.73
N ALA A 508 8.35 20.57 -16.94
CA ALA A 508 8.16 21.38 -18.13
C ALA A 508 7.49 20.59 -19.25
N LYS A 509 6.77 21.33 -20.11
CA LYS A 509 6.28 20.84 -21.39
C LYS A 509 7.31 21.12 -22.47
N ILE A 510 7.72 20.09 -23.19
CA ILE A 510 8.58 20.21 -24.37
C ILE A 510 7.78 19.76 -25.58
N ILE A 511 7.70 20.61 -26.59
CA ILE A 511 7.10 20.22 -27.88
C ILE A 511 8.20 19.65 -28.77
N LYS A 512 8.14 18.36 -29.07
CA LYS A 512 9.09 17.69 -29.96
C LYS A 512 8.33 16.88 -31.01
N GLY A 513 8.54 17.20 -32.28
CA GLY A 513 7.87 16.53 -33.39
C GLY A 513 6.35 16.73 -33.45
N GLY A 514 5.84 17.94 -33.08
CA GLY A 514 4.41 18.26 -33.07
C GLY A 514 3.60 17.61 -31.92
N ARG A 515 4.26 16.93 -30.97
CA ARG A 515 3.63 16.32 -29.80
C ARG A 515 4.23 16.86 -28.51
N THR A 516 3.38 17.07 -27.51
CA THR A 516 3.78 17.48 -26.17
C THR A 516 4.40 16.31 -25.41
N LYS A 517 5.55 16.56 -24.78
CA LYS A 517 6.22 15.64 -23.85
C LYS A 517 6.41 16.36 -22.52
N THR A 518 6.19 15.67 -21.43
CA THR A 518 6.55 16.15 -20.09
C THR A 518 7.98 15.74 -19.79
N SER A 519 8.78 16.67 -19.30
CA SER A 519 10.11 16.42 -18.75
C SER A 519 10.16 16.80 -17.29
N VAL A 520 10.95 16.08 -16.51
CA VAL A 520 11.24 16.36 -15.10
C VAL A 520 12.74 16.55 -14.96
N THR A 521 13.15 17.62 -14.32
CA THR A 521 14.56 17.95 -14.09
C THR A 521 14.78 18.33 -12.63
N SER A 522 15.77 17.73 -11.99
CA SER A 522 16.19 18.14 -10.65
C SER A 522 16.98 19.44 -10.76
N LEU A 523 16.57 20.45 -9.99
CA LEU A 523 17.15 21.78 -10.03
C LEU A 523 18.36 21.87 -9.10
N GLY A 524 19.49 22.32 -9.64
CA GLY A 524 20.63 22.79 -8.85
C GLY A 524 20.34 24.16 -8.20
N ILE A 525 21.23 24.62 -7.33
CA ILE A 525 21.06 25.86 -6.54
C ILE A 525 20.72 27.08 -7.42
N GLU A 526 21.47 27.30 -8.51
CA GLU A 526 21.23 28.43 -9.40
C GLU A 526 19.87 28.39 -10.08
N ASP A 527 19.44 27.18 -10.50
CA ASP A 527 18.17 27.01 -11.16
C ASP A 527 16.99 27.02 -10.15
N LYS A 528 17.22 26.60 -8.90
CA LYS A 528 16.28 26.83 -7.78
C LYS A 528 16.03 28.32 -7.58
N ILE A 529 17.06 29.15 -7.55
CA ILE A 529 16.94 30.61 -7.42
C ILE A 529 16.11 31.17 -8.57
N LYS A 530 16.37 30.75 -9.82
CA LYS A 530 15.62 31.20 -11.00
C LYS A 530 14.15 30.79 -10.90
N GLU A 531 13.86 29.52 -10.57
CA GLU A 531 12.49 29.03 -10.49
C GLU A 531 11.71 29.70 -9.36
N ILE A 532 12.31 29.81 -8.17
CA ILE A 532 11.68 30.54 -7.04
C ILE A 532 11.47 32.01 -7.42
N GLY A 533 12.43 32.66 -8.09
CA GLY A 533 12.28 34.01 -8.63
C GLY A 533 11.12 34.13 -9.62
N ARG A 534 10.95 33.15 -10.52
CA ARG A 534 9.82 33.05 -11.44
C ARG A 534 8.48 32.89 -10.70
N MET A 535 8.46 32.06 -9.66
CA MET A 535 7.25 31.87 -8.81
C MET A 535 6.86 33.15 -8.08
N ILE A 536 7.81 34.02 -7.72
CA ILE A 536 7.57 35.30 -7.06
C ILE A 536 7.06 36.35 -8.05
N SER A 537 7.69 36.46 -9.21
CA SER A 537 7.46 37.59 -10.16
C SER A 537 6.54 37.27 -11.33
N GLY A 538 6.24 35.97 -11.57
CA GLY A 538 5.55 35.54 -12.78
C GLY A 538 6.48 35.42 -13.99
N ALA A 539 6.35 36.28 -15.00
CA ALA A 539 7.03 36.09 -16.29
C ALA A 539 8.47 36.65 -16.34
N GLU A 540 8.76 37.78 -15.70
CA GLU A 540 10.07 38.41 -15.76
C GLU A 540 10.82 38.33 -14.44
N ILE A 541 12.00 37.74 -14.48
CA ILE A 541 12.87 37.60 -13.31
C ILE A 541 13.75 38.83 -13.22
N THR A 542 13.54 39.68 -12.23
CA THR A 542 14.39 40.86 -11.93
C THR A 542 15.47 40.51 -10.93
N ASP A 543 16.53 41.36 -10.84
CA ASP A 543 17.59 41.18 -9.82
C ASP A 543 17.03 41.26 -8.39
N LEU A 544 15.93 42.00 -8.19
CA LEU A 544 15.26 42.08 -6.90
C LEU A 544 14.59 40.74 -6.54
N THR A 545 13.90 40.11 -7.50
CA THR A 545 13.25 38.81 -7.28
C THR A 545 14.25 37.68 -7.10
N LYS A 546 15.42 37.75 -7.73
CA LYS A 546 16.52 36.79 -7.46
C LYS A 546 17.04 36.92 -6.03
N LYS A 547 17.31 38.16 -5.58
CA LYS A 547 17.74 38.41 -4.19
C LYS A 547 16.70 37.90 -3.18
N HIS A 548 15.41 38.14 -3.44
CA HIS A 548 14.34 37.64 -2.59
C HIS A 548 14.26 36.09 -2.58
N ALA A 549 14.50 35.45 -3.73
CA ALA A 549 14.62 34.00 -3.81
C ALA A 549 15.82 33.46 -3.01
N GLU A 550 16.96 34.12 -3.07
CA GLU A 550 18.13 33.80 -2.25
C GLU A 550 17.88 33.97 -0.76
N GLU A 551 17.18 35.05 -0.36
CA GLU A 551 16.78 35.27 1.04
C GLU A 551 15.84 34.16 1.55
N LEU A 552 14.87 33.72 0.74
CA LEU A 552 13.98 32.61 1.09
C LEU A 552 14.75 31.31 1.26
N LEU A 553 15.71 31.01 0.39
CA LEU A 553 16.56 29.83 0.52
C LEU A 553 17.45 29.89 1.77
N GLN A 554 18.01 31.05 2.09
CA GLN A 554 18.79 31.23 3.31
C GLN A 554 17.94 31.08 4.57
N LEU A 555 16.70 31.60 4.54
CA LEU A 555 15.76 31.42 5.65
C LEU A 555 15.39 29.94 5.82
N ALA A 556 15.15 29.24 4.72
CA ALA A 556 14.86 27.80 4.73
C ALA A 556 16.01 27.01 5.36
N VAL A 557 17.26 27.30 5.01
CA VAL A 557 18.45 26.64 5.60
C VAL A 557 18.51 26.88 7.10
N LYS A 558 18.25 28.12 7.56
CA LYS A 558 18.23 28.43 9.01
C LYS A 558 17.13 27.67 9.75
N THR A 559 15.94 27.57 9.13
CA THR A 559 14.80 26.85 9.72
C THR A 559 15.05 25.33 9.81
N LYS A 560 15.77 24.77 8.83
CA LYS A 560 16.13 23.34 8.80
C LYS A 560 17.14 22.94 9.89
N VAL A 561 17.96 23.86 10.35
CA VAL A 561 19.01 23.62 11.36
C VAL A 561 18.46 23.74 12.80
N ASN A 562 17.38 24.49 13.00
CA ASN A 562 16.70 24.64 14.29
C ASN A 562 15.62 23.55 14.49
#